data_32b4e13deb2fd91386040a3edebdba91
#
_entry.id   32b4e13deb2fd91386040a3edebdba91
#
_cell.length_a   1.000
_cell.length_b   1.000
_cell.length_c   1.000
_cell.angle_alpha   90.00
_cell.angle_beta   90.00
_cell.angle_gamma   90.00
#
_symmetry.space_group_name_H-M   'P 1'
#
loop_
_entity.id
_entity.type
_entity.pdbx_description
1 polymer ?
#
loop_
_entity_poly.entity_id
_entity_poly.type
_entity_poly.pdbx_seq_one_letter_code
_entity_poly.pdbx_strand_id
1 'polypeptide(L)'
;MQKVIHSENIKQSLQARGWKQKDLAEALGVTAQSVTNWLRGSDFPRPDKLLKLAITLQLGFDKLVKTDMAGQPVVAFRKKAGAKTTDAHIDKAMVMGALLKALVPFLPPMPALRLQLTAPSTDYEPLQAVVSQVRARLGLGEEAAVAYQDLIGEFGANGAVVAPVLWGQKQNHKNALHILLPQEHVTFIFLNLDTHQEDFKFWMAHELAHVYTPDLAGKDAGEDFSDAFAGALLFPRAVASKTYEHARTGNKTTEAKVLTEQAKAYGISVFSVFSEVNRYAHSQDLPPLRHTAEKIHQMRQIQRGKTMSEELFAPVPAEPGAYIAATKNTFKSAFFESLQRMIKNKETGTGYIQQVMDIPMQDAIALHGELID
;
A
#
# COMPACT_ATOMS: atom_id res chain seq x y z
N MET A 1 1.54 4.94 -21.99
CA MET A 1 2.19 6.06 -21.25
C MET A 1 2.06 7.32 -22.08
N GLN A 2 1.36 8.31 -21.57
CA GLN A 2 1.23 9.60 -22.27
C GLN A 2 2.47 10.42 -21.99
N LYS A 3 3.13 10.90 -23.06
CA LYS A 3 4.28 11.80 -22.95
C LYS A 3 3.77 13.24 -22.85
N VAL A 4 4.30 14.02 -21.95
CA VAL A 4 4.02 15.44 -21.81
C VAL A 4 5.32 16.25 -21.78
N ILE A 5 5.24 17.51 -22.09
CA ILE A 5 6.38 18.41 -22.03
C ILE A 5 6.74 18.71 -20.57
N HIS A 6 8.04 18.72 -20.27
CA HIS A 6 8.56 19.11 -18.97
C HIS A 6 8.54 20.64 -18.83
N SER A 7 7.37 21.18 -18.48
CA SER A 7 7.10 22.63 -18.50
C SER A 7 8.08 23.44 -17.64
N GLU A 8 8.52 22.90 -16.49
CA GLU A 8 9.45 23.62 -15.60
C GLU A 8 10.82 23.82 -16.25
N ASN A 9 11.38 22.78 -16.89
CA ASN A 9 12.68 22.89 -17.56
C ASN A 9 12.62 23.90 -18.74
N ILE A 10 11.49 23.94 -19.47
CA ILE A 10 11.29 24.91 -20.52
C ILE A 10 11.19 26.32 -19.95
N LYS A 11 10.41 26.53 -18.89
CA LYS A 11 10.30 27.84 -18.24
C LYS A 11 11.66 28.34 -17.74
N GLN A 12 12.44 27.47 -17.09
CA GLN A 12 13.80 27.81 -16.65
C GLN A 12 14.71 28.19 -17.83
N SER A 13 14.66 27.41 -18.93
CA SER A 13 15.46 27.73 -20.14
C SER A 13 15.04 29.04 -20.79
N LEU A 14 13.74 29.33 -20.81
CA LEU A 14 13.23 30.63 -21.30
C LEU A 14 13.69 31.80 -20.42
N GLN A 15 13.60 31.62 -19.10
CA GLN A 15 14.03 32.63 -18.14
C GLN A 15 15.54 32.92 -18.25
N ALA A 16 16.36 31.87 -18.37
CA ALA A 16 17.81 32.00 -18.56
C ALA A 16 18.20 32.77 -19.85
N ARG A 17 17.31 32.75 -20.87
CA ARG A 17 17.50 33.46 -22.16
C ARG A 17 16.80 34.81 -22.23
N GLY A 18 16.06 35.22 -21.21
CA GLY A 18 15.21 36.38 -21.23
C GLY A 18 14.04 36.31 -22.21
N TRP A 19 13.62 35.07 -22.59
CA TRP A 19 12.57 34.84 -23.58
C TRP A 19 11.20 34.65 -22.90
N LYS A 20 10.18 35.16 -23.63
CA LYS A 20 8.76 34.86 -23.32
C LYS A 20 8.27 33.70 -24.18
N GLN A 21 7.11 33.12 -23.83
CA GLN A 21 6.49 32.06 -24.63
C GLN A 21 6.21 32.48 -26.09
N LYS A 22 5.99 33.77 -26.34
CA LYS A 22 5.81 34.29 -27.68
C LYS A 22 7.08 34.18 -28.51
N ASP A 23 8.23 34.49 -27.94
CA ASP A 23 9.52 34.40 -28.62
C ASP A 23 9.87 32.97 -28.98
N LEU A 24 9.53 32.03 -28.07
CA LEU A 24 9.65 30.60 -28.35
C LEU A 24 8.73 30.15 -29.49
N ALA A 25 7.48 30.62 -29.50
CA ALA A 25 6.51 30.30 -30.53
C ALA A 25 6.99 30.76 -31.92
N GLU A 26 7.52 31.96 -32.00
CA GLU A 26 8.10 32.53 -33.22
C GLU A 26 9.32 31.72 -33.69
N ALA A 27 10.26 31.41 -32.80
CA ALA A 27 11.42 30.58 -33.10
C ALA A 27 11.07 29.20 -33.62
N LEU A 28 9.98 28.59 -33.12
CA LEU A 28 9.51 27.28 -33.54
C LEU A 28 8.62 27.30 -34.79
N GLY A 29 8.12 28.48 -35.17
CA GLY A 29 7.13 28.64 -36.24
C GLY A 29 5.79 28.02 -35.89
N VAL A 30 5.29 28.31 -34.68
CA VAL A 30 3.99 27.86 -34.16
C VAL A 30 3.26 29.01 -33.50
N THR A 31 1.99 28.80 -33.13
CA THR A 31 1.23 29.83 -32.40
C THR A 31 1.63 29.86 -30.92
N ALA A 32 1.50 31.02 -30.28
CA ALA A 32 1.69 31.11 -28.82
C ALA A 32 0.73 30.22 -28.04
N GLN A 33 -0.49 30.00 -28.61
CA GLN A 33 -1.46 29.08 -28.04
C GLN A 33 -0.96 27.63 -28.06
N SER A 34 -0.29 27.19 -29.12
CA SER A 34 0.32 25.86 -29.18
C SER A 34 1.35 25.67 -28.08
N VAL A 35 2.25 26.64 -27.88
CA VAL A 35 3.23 26.59 -26.79
C VAL A 35 2.54 26.54 -25.42
N THR A 36 1.49 27.36 -25.23
CA THR A 36 0.71 27.34 -23.99
C THR A 36 0.05 25.95 -23.73
N ASN A 37 -0.52 25.37 -24.77
CA ASN A 37 -1.14 24.04 -24.67
C ASN A 37 -0.11 22.96 -24.32
N TRP A 38 1.07 22.98 -24.92
CA TRP A 38 2.17 22.07 -24.60
C TRP A 38 2.63 22.21 -23.15
N LEU A 39 2.80 23.46 -22.69
CA LEU A 39 3.23 23.73 -21.29
C LEU A 39 2.16 23.37 -20.25
N ARG A 40 0.89 23.34 -20.65
CA ARG A 40 -0.23 22.88 -19.79
C ARG A 40 -0.49 21.38 -19.87
N GLY A 41 0.16 20.67 -20.79
CA GLY A 41 -0.08 19.24 -21.01
C GLY A 41 -1.38 18.93 -21.74
N SER A 42 -2.10 19.93 -22.27
CA SER A 42 -3.34 19.75 -23.04
C SER A 42 -3.11 19.34 -24.51
N ASP A 43 -1.86 19.45 -24.97
CA ASP A 43 -1.42 19.00 -26.30
C ASP A 43 0.06 18.61 -26.24
N PHE A 44 0.54 17.87 -27.24
CA PHE A 44 1.93 17.43 -27.35
C PHE A 44 2.51 17.84 -28.73
N PRO A 45 3.74 18.38 -28.80
CA PRO A 45 4.34 18.78 -30.06
C PRO A 45 4.56 17.59 -30.98
N ARG A 46 4.30 17.81 -32.29
CA ARG A 46 4.67 16.83 -33.33
C ARG A 46 6.18 16.58 -33.33
N PRO A 47 6.65 15.43 -33.81
CA PRO A 47 8.06 15.06 -33.76
C PRO A 47 9.02 16.10 -34.32
N ASP A 48 8.66 16.76 -35.43
CA ASP A 48 9.44 17.83 -36.04
C ASP A 48 9.55 19.07 -35.13
N LYS A 49 8.46 19.45 -34.47
CA LYS A 49 8.41 20.56 -33.52
C LYS A 49 9.12 20.25 -32.22
N LEU A 50 9.03 18.97 -31.75
CA LEU A 50 9.76 18.52 -30.57
C LEU A 50 11.27 18.55 -30.80
N LEU A 51 11.73 18.10 -31.96
CA LEU A 51 13.16 18.20 -32.35
C LEU A 51 13.63 19.63 -32.41
N LYS A 52 12.83 20.52 -33.05
CA LYS A 52 13.14 21.94 -33.15
C LYS A 52 13.19 22.59 -31.77
N LEU A 53 12.28 22.20 -30.86
CA LEU A 53 12.26 22.67 -29.46
C LEU A 53 13.55 22.26 -28.73
N ALA A 54 13.99 21.02 -28.90
CA ALA A 54 15.25 20.49 -28.33
C ALA A 54 16.46 21.34 -28.77
N ILE A 55 16.57 21.57 -30.07
CA ILE A 55 17.66 22.34 -30.64
C ILE A 55 17.60 23.81 -30.18
N THR A 56 16.43 24.43 -30.25
CA THR A 56 16.23 25.86 -29.91
C THR A 56 16.54 26.11 -28.43
N LEU A 57 16.13 25.25 -27.53
CA LEU A 57 16.38 25.42 -26.10
C LEU A 57 17.68 24.77 -25.63
N GLN A 58 18.38 24.03 -26.50
CA GLN A 58 19.58 23.24 -26.18
C GLN A 58 19.32 22.25 -24.99
N LEU A 59 18.15 21.62 -24.99
CA LEU A 59 17.76 20.63 -23.99
C LEU A 59 17.67 19.24 -24.63
N GLY A 60 18.23 18.24 -23.96
CA GLY A 60 18.04 16.84 -24.36
C GLY A 60 16.57 16.42 -24.23
N PHE A 61 16.17 15.37 -24.93
CA PHE A 61 14.79 14.85 -24.88
C PHE A 61 14.39 14.39 -23.48
N ASP A 62 15.31 13.87 -22.68
CA ASP A 62 15.17 13.52 -21.27
C ASP A 62 14.76 14.71 -20.38
N LYS A 63 15.23 15.91 -20.75
CA LYS A 63 14.88 17.18 -20.06
C LYS A 63 13.66 17.88 -20.65
N LEU A 64 13.27 17.56 -21.87
CA LEU A 64 12.13 18.17 -22.55
C LEU A 64 10.83 17.41 -22.35
N VAL A 65 10.91 16.09 -22.27
CA VAL A 65 9.74 15.20 -22.22
C VAL A 65 9.77 14.40 -20.93
N LYS A 66 8.68 14.43 -20.23
CA LYS A 66 8.45 13.52 -19.11
C LYS A 66 7.23 12.65 -19.40
N THR A 67 7.19 11.49 -18.81
CA THR A 67 5.97 10.69 -18.80
C THR A 67 4.97 11.39 -17.89
N ASP A 68 3.75 11.61 -18.39
CA ASP A 68 2.69 12.12 -17.54
C ASP A 68 2.34 11.05 -16.51
N MET A 69 2.68 11.34 -15.27
CA MET A 69 2.34 10.48 -14.12
C MET A 69 0.99 10.84 -13.53
N ALA A 70 0.36 11.94 -13.99
CA ALA A 70 -0.98 12.29 -13.57
C ALA A 70 -1.96 11.20 -14.01
N GLY A 71 -2.57 10.55 -13.03
CA GLY A 71 -3.49 9.44 -13.28
C GLY A 71 -2.84 8.07 -13.54
N GLN A 72 -1.53 7.94 -13.41
CA GLN A 72 -0.93 6.61 -13.33
C GLN A 72 -1.21 5.98 -11.96
N PRO A 73 -1.30 4.63 -11.90
CA PRO A 73 -1.37 3.95 -10.61
C PRO A 73 -0.18 4.34 -9.73
N VAL A 74 -0.44 4.61 -8.47
CA VAL A 74 0.62 4.80 -7.47
C VAL A 74 0.72 3.52 -6.67
N VAL A 75 1.92 2.96 -6.62
CA VAL A 75 2.17 1.66 -6.00
C VAL A 75 3.05 1.85 -4.79
N ALA A 76 2.61 1.34 -3.66
CA ALA A 76 3.43 1.21 -2.47
C ALA A 76 3.78 -0.27 -2.26
N PHE A 77 5.06 -0.50 -1.97
CA PHE A 77 5.58 -1.82 -1.69
C PHE A 77 6.35 -1.76 -0.39
N ARG A 78 6.03 -2.64 0.54
CA ARG A 78 6.92 -2.80 1.66
C ARG A 78 8.25 -3.42 1.25
N LYS A 79 9.33 -2.74 1.61
CA LYS A 79 10.68 -3.31 1.63
C LYS A 79 10.76 -4.28 2.82
N LYS A 80 10.74 -5.59 2.56
CA LYS A 80 11.21 -6.55 3.57
C LYS A 80 12.63 -6.15 3.95
N ALA A 81 12.96 -6.08 5.22
CA ALA A 81 14.31 -5.74 5.68
C ALA A 81 15.34 -6.56 4.91
N GLY A 82 16.17 -5.90 4.08
CA GLY A 82 17.17 -6.54 3.22
C GLY A 82 16.77 -6.91 1.80
N ALA A 83 15.49 -6.78 1.40
CA ALA A 83 15.07 -7.03 0.02
C ALA A 83 14.90 -5.70 -0.73
N LYS A 84 15.62 -5.52 -1.85
CA LYS A 84 15.43 -4.39 -2.75
C LYS A 84 14.16 -4.63 -3.58
N THR A 85 13.22 -3.68 -3.57
CA THR A 85 12.19 -3.61 -4.61
C THR A 85 12.91 -3.39 -5.93
N THR A 86 12.75 -4.30 -6.89
CA THR A 86 13.35 -4.17 -8.21
C THR A 86 12.43 -3.38 -9.13
N ASP A 87 12.97 -2.73 -10.15
CA ASP A 87 12.19 -2.02 -11.16
C ASP A 87 11.14 -2.95 -11.80
N ALA A 88 11.48 -4.22 -12.02
CA ALA A 88 10.56 -5.24 -12.52
C ALA A 88 9.32 -5.46 -11.62
N HIS A 89 9.47 -5.33 -10.30
CA HIS A 89 8.33 -5.41 -9.38
C HIS A 89 7.44 -4.18 -9.48
N ILE A 90 8.04 -3.00 -9.65
CA ILE A 90 7.31 -1.73 -9.84
C ILE A 90 6.55 -1.78 -11.16
N ASP A 91 7.22 -2.15 -12.25
CA ASP A 91 6.61 -2.27 -13.58
C ASP A 91 5.43 -3.24 -13.57
N LYS A 92 5.58 -4.39 -12.93
CA LYS A 92 4.50 -5.37 -12.81
C LYS A 92 3.28 -4.81 -12.07
N ALA A 93 3.49 -4.13 -10.95
CA ALA A 93 2.39 -3.54 -10.20
C ALA A 93 1.76 -2.34 -10.92
N MET A 94 2.54 -1.60 -11.71
CA MET A 94 2.00 -0.57 -12.59
C MET A 94 1.10 -1.17 -13.68
N VAL A 95 1.48 -2.31 -14.25
CA VAL A 95 0.65 -3.05 -15.21
C VAL A 95 -0.63 -3.55 -14.53
N MET A 96 -0.53 -4.14 -13.33
CA MET A 96 -1.71 -4.53 -12.55
C MET A 96 -2.64 -3.35 -12.30
N GLY A 97 -2.10 -2.21 -11.89
CA GLY A 97 -2.87 -0.98 -11.68
C GLY A 97 -3.57 -0.48 -12.95
N ALA A 98 -2.89 -0.54 -14.09
CA ALA A 98 -3.50 -0.17 -15.37
C ALA A 98 -4.66 -1.10 -15.76
N LEU A 99 -4.54 -2.40 -15.49
CA LEU A 99 -5.61 -3.38 -15.70
C LEU A 99 -6.77 -3.17 -14.72
N LEU A 100 -6.50 -2.84 -13.47
CA LEU A 100 -7.51 -2.59 -12.45
C LEU A 100 -8.42 -1.40 -12.77
N LYS A 101 -7.97 -0.43 -13.57
CA LYS A 101 -8.83 0.66 -14.05
C LYS A 101 -10.07 0.14 -14.79
N ALA A 102 -9.91 -0.92 -15.57
CA ALA A 102 -11.03 -1.53 -16.29
C ALA A 102 -12.07 -2.20 -15.36
N LEU A 103 -11.67 -2.56 -14.12
CA LEU A 103 -12.57 -3.13 -13.11
C LEU A 103 -13.39 -2.06 -12.37
N VAL A 104 -12.91 -0.82 -12.32
CA VAL A 104 -13.53 0.27 -11.52
C VAL A 104 -15.01 0.51 -11.87
N PRO A 105 -15.43 0.51 -13.14
CA PRO A 105 -16.86 0.69 -13.50
C PRO A 105 -17.81 -0.40 -12.94
N PHE A 106 -17.26 -1.54 -12.56
CA PHE A 106 -18.02 -2.68 -12.02
C PHE A 106 -18.05 -2.72 -10.49
N LEU A 107 -17.28 -1.84 -9.82
CA LEU A 107 -17.30 -1.71 -8.37
C LEU A 107 -18.62 -1.10 -7.88
N PRO A 108 -19.03 -1.38 -6.63
CA PRO A 108 -20.12 -0.64 -6.01
C PRO A 108 -19.75 0.85 -5.88
N PRO A 109 -20.73 1.75 -5.67
CA PRO A 109 -20.45 3.15 -5.38
C PRO A 109 -19.46 3.30 -4.23
N MET A 110 -18.39 4.07 -4.45
CA MET A 110 -17.36 4.31 -3.46
C MET A 110 -17.75 5.47 -2.53
N PRO A 111 -17.30 5.46 -1.25
CA PRO A 111 -17.56 6.54 -0.33
C PRO A 111 -17.03 7.87 -0.86
N ALA A 112 -17.87 8.90 -0.82
CA ALA A 112 -17.48 10.26 -1.25
C ALA A 112 -16.55 10.94 -0.22
N LEU A 113 -16.74 10.62 1.08
CA LEU A 113 -15.92 11.14 2.17
C LEU A 113 -14.99 10.04 2.67
N ARG A 114 -13.70 10.36 2.75
CA ARG A 114 -12.64 9.48 3.23
C ARG A 114 -11.85 10.17 4.31
N LEU A 115 -11.42 9.40 5.30
CA LEU A 115 -10.49 9.90 6.30
C LEU A 115 -9.11 10.08 5.66
N GLN A 116 -8.55 11.27 5.79
CA GLN A 116 -7.17 11.55 5.43
C GLN A 116 -6.46 12.21 6.61
N LEU A 117 -5.24 11.75 6.86
CA LEU A 117 -4.36 12.34 7.86
C LEU A 117 -3.57 13.46 7.20
N THR A 118 -3.77 14.70 7.65
CA THR A 118 -3.19 15.89 7.03
C THR A 118 -1.76 16.17 7.46
N ALA A 119 -1.33 15.66 8.61
CA ALA A 119 0.02 15.84 9.15
C ALA A 119 0.56 14.55 9.76
N PRO A 120 0.80 13.50 8.96
CA PRO A 120 1.34 12.25 9.47
C PRO A 120 2.76 12.47 10.00
N SER A 121 3.04 12.00 11.22
CA SER A 121 4.34 12.05 11.86
C SER A 121 4.72 10.70 12.44
N THR A 122 5.99 10.34 12.36
CA THR A 122 6.57 9.17 13.04
C THR A 122 7.00 9.47 14.47
N ASP A 123 6.98 10.73 14.89
CA ASP A 123 7.27 11.13 16.26
C ASP A 123 6.27 10.53 17.23
N TYR A 124 6.74 10.07 18.38
CA TYR A 124 5.94 9.23 19.27
C TYR A 124 4.62 9.88 19.71
N GLU A 125 4.66 11.09 20.26
CA GLU A 125 3.47 11.75 20.82
C GLU A 125 2.42 12.10 19.75
N PRO A 126 2.76 12.75 18.62
CA PRO A 126 1.80 12.98 17.54
C PRO A 126 1.21 11.68 16.98
N LEU A 127 2.04 10.63 16.84
CA LEU A 127 1.58 9.34 16.35
C LEU A 127 0.57 8.70 17.30
N GLN A 128 0.84 8.69 18.61
CA GLN A 128 -0.07 8.12 19.61
C GLN A 128 -1.40 8.89 19.67
N ALA A 129 -1.39 10.21 19.47
CA ALA A 129 -2.60 11.01 19.38
C ALA A 129 -3.48 10.61 18.17
N VAL A 130 -2.87 10.42 17.00
CA VAL A 130 -3.58 9.93 15.80
C VAL A 130 -4.12 8.51 16.02
N VAL A 131 -3.29 7.62 16.57
CA VAL A 131 -3.69 6.24 16.88
C VAL A 131 -4.87 6.20 17.84
N SER A 132 -4.88 7.02 18.89
CA SER A 132 -5.99 7.10 19.83
C SER A 132 -7.30 7.50 19.13
N GLN A 133 -7.27 8.47 18.21
CA GLN A 133 -8.44 8.87 17.42
C GLN A 133 -8.92 7.73 16.50
N VAL A 134 -8.01 7.04 15.84
CA VAL A 134 -8.36 5.90 14.98
C VAL A 134 -8.96 4.76 15.81
N ARG A 135 -8.37 4.42 16.96
CA ARG A 135 -8.91 3.41 17.88
C ARG A 135 -10.31 3.77 18.38
N ALA A 136 -10.53 5.02 18.74
CA ALA A 136 -11.87 5.51 19.13
C ALA A 136 -12.90 5.36 17.98
N ARG A 137 -12.48 5.65 16.75
CA ARG A 137 -13.31 5.45 15.54
C ARG A 137 -13.64 3.98 15.29
N LEU A 138 -12.71 3.07 15.57
CA LEU A 138 -12.94 1.63 15.52
C LEU A 138 -13.80 1.10 16.69
N GLY A 139 -14.21 1.95 17.63
CA GLY A 139 -14.93 1.55 18.82
C GLY A 139 -14.06 0.84 19.87
N LEU A 140 -12.74 0.99 19.77
CA LEU A 140 -11.77 0.33 20.63
C LEU A 140 -11.31 1.28 21.75
N GLY A 141 -11.19 0.74 22.96
CA GLY A 141 -10.52 1.43 24.06
C GLY A 141 -8.99 1.45 23.90
N GLU A 142 -8.32 2.14 24.84
CA GLU A 142 -6.87 2.33 24.81
C GLU A 142 -6.07 1.02 24.92
N GLU A 143 -6.63 -0.03 25.47
CA GLU A 143 -5.94 -1.29 25.77
C GLU A 143 -6.50 -2.49 24.99
N ALA A 144 -7.63 -2.36 24.30
CA ALA A 144 -8.26 -3.47 23.60
C ALA A 144 -7.35 -3.98 22.46
N ALA A 145 -7.25 -5.31 22.32
CA ALA A 145 -6.59 -5.87 21.14
C ALA A 145 -7.42 -5.58 19.88
N VAL A 146 -6.77 -5.15 18.82
CA VAL A 146 -7.40 -4.95 17.50
C VAL A 146 -7.58 -6.32 16.84
N ALA A 147 -8.80 -6.67 16.43
CA ALA A 147 -9.03 -7.81 15.58
C ALA A 147 -8.85 -7.43 14.10
N TYR A 148 -8.50 -8.38 13.24
CA TYR A 148 -8.39 -8.06 11.80
C TYR A 148 -9.74 -7.65 11.18
N GLN A 149 -10.85 -8.12 11.76
CA GLN A 149 -12.20 -7.74 11.37
C GLN A 149 -12.48 -6.23 11.58
N ASP A 150 -11.90 -5.63 12.63
CA ASP A 150 -12.04 -4.20 12.91
C ASP A 150 -11.42 -3.36 11.77
N LEU A 151 -10.30 -3.84 11.22
CA LEU A 151 -9.60 -3.17 10.12
C LEU A 151 -10.32 -3.30 8.78
N ILE A 152 -11.03 -4.42 8.55
CA ILE A 152 -11.75 -4.68 7.29
C ILE A 152 -12.80 -3.59 7.02
N GLY A 153 -13.58 -3.22 8.04
CA GLY A 153 -14.61 -2.18 7.92
C GLY A 153 -14.04 -0.84 7.46
N GLU A 154 -12.88 -0.48 8.01
CA GLU A 154 -12.21 0.79 7.68
C GLU A 154 -11.69 0.84 6.24
N PHE A 155 -11.22 -0.26 5.66
CA PHE A 155 -10.85 -0.27 4.26
C PHE A 155 -12.03 0.12 3.35
N GLY A 156 -13.17 -0.54 3.51
CA GLY A 156 -14.37 -0.25 2.74
C GLY A 156 -14.88 1.18 2.96
N ALA A 157 -14.90 1.64 4.22
CA ALA A 157 -15.32 2.99 4.57
C ALA A 157 -14.43 4.09 3.96
N ASN A 158 -13.20 3.77 3.58
CA ASN A 158 -12.26 4.70 2.96
C ASN A 158 -12.00 4.41 1.48
N GLY A 159 -12.87 3.65 0.81
CA GLY A 159 -12.81 3.41 -0.63
C GLY A 159 -11.67 2.49 -1.05
N ALA A 160 -11.25 1.59 -0.19
CA ALA A 160 -10.28 0.56 -0.50
C ALA A 160 -10.98 -0.78 -0.75
N VAL A 161 -10.57 -1.47 -1.81
CA VAL A 161 -11.02 -2.80 -2.20
C VAL A 161 -9.95 -3.80 -1.84
N VAL A 162 -10.24 -4.67 -0.87
CA VAL A 162 -9.31 -5.72 -0.47
C VAL A 162 -9.42 -6.89 -1.43
N ALA A 163 -8.30 -7.30 -2.02
CA ALA A 163 -8.15 -8.50 -2.82
C ALA A 163 -7.28 -9.51 -2.07
N PRO A 164 -7.85 -10.40 -1.27
CA PRO A 164 -7.07 -11.47 -0.65
C PRO A 164 -6.51 -12.38 -1.74
N VAL A 165 -5.27 -12.84 -1.63
CA VAL A 165 -4.60 -13.66 -2.63
C VAL A 165 -3.86 -14.83 -1.99
N LEU A 166 -3.72 -15.92 -2.75
CA LEU A 166 -3.01 -17.13 -2.34
C LEU A 166 -1.70 -17.21 -3.13
N TRP A 167 -0.71 -16.38 -2.74
CA TRP A 167 0.57 -16.32 -3.46
C TRP A 167 1.60 -17.35 -2.99
N GLY A 168 1.32 -18.09 -1.92
CA GLY A 168 2.25 -18.98 -1.26
C GLY A 168 3.26 -18.25 -0.36
N GLN A 169 4.07 -19.06 0.34
CA GLN A 169 5.13 -18.56 1.24
C GLN A 169 6.47 -18.34 0.51
N LYS A 170 6.50 -18.33 -0.81
CA LYS A 170 7.74 -18.18 -1.59
C LYS A 170 8.45 -16.89 -1.20
N GLN A 171 9.78 -16.97 -1.05
CA GLN A 171 10.64 -15.89 -0.55
C GLN A 171 10.55 -14.57 -1.32
N ASN A 172 10.03 -14.60 -2.55
CA ASN A 172 9.92 -13.45 -3.45
C ASN A 172 8.51 -12.83 -3.51
N HIS A 173 7.50 -13.40 -2.84
CA HIS A 173 6.17 -12.82 -2.82
C HIS A 173 6.02 -11.86 -1.64
N LYS A 174 5.38 -10.73 -1.94
CA LYS A 174 5.08 -9.69 -0.98
C LYS A 174 3.94 -10.16 -0.08
N ASN A 175 3.94 -9.71 1.16
CA ASN A 175 2.85 -9.99 2.08
C ASN A 175 1.61 -9.14 1.78
N ALA A 176 1.83 -7.94 1.21
CA ALA A 176 0.79 -7.02 0.75
C ALA A 176 1.28 -6.17 -0.43
N LEU A 177 0.33 -5.64 -1.20
CA LEU A 177 0.57 -4.72 -2.31
C LEU A 177 -0.55 -3.67 -2.34
N HIS A 178 -0.18 -2.41 -2.28
CA HIS A 178 -1.07 -1.27 -2.36
C HIS A 178 -1.02 -0.63 -3.75
N ILE A 179 -2.17 -0.48 -4.39
CA ILE A 179 -2.30 0.18 -5.70
C ILE A 179 -3.39 1.25 -5.59
N LEU A 180 -2.97 2.50 -5.56
CA LEU A 180 -3.87 3.65 -5.62
C LEU A 180 -4.09 4.05 -7.08
N LEU A 181 -5.34 4.21 -7.47
CA LEU A 181 -5.79 4.80 -8.73
C LEU A 181 -6.26 6.25 -8.47
N PRO A 182 -5.40 7.26 -8.65
CA PRO A 182 -5.70 8.61 -8.16
C PRO A 182 -6.88 9.28 -8.87
N GLN A 183 -7.06 9.05 -10.17
CA GLN A 183 -8.14 9.64 -10.96
C GLN A 183 -9.49 8.97 -10.67
N GLU A 184 -9.47 7.67 -10.45
CA GLU A 184 -10.65 6.85 -10.14
C GLU A 184 -11.03 6.94 -8.66
N HIS A 185 -10.15 7.50 -7.85
CA HIS A 185 -10.29 7.56 -6.38
C HIS A 185 -10.56 6.19 -5.76
N VAL A 186 -9.87 5.16 -6.20
CA VAL A 186 -9.99 3.78 -5.69
C VAL A 186 -8.62 3.27 -5.30
N THR A 187 -8.57 2.58 -4.17
CA THR A 187 -7.37 1.85 -3.74
C THR A 187 -7.65 0.36 -3.77
N PHE A 188 -6.77 -0.41 -4.41
CA PHE A 188 -6.78 -1.87 -4.31
C PHE A 188 -5.67 -2.33 -3.39
N ILE A 189 -6.00 -3.23 -2.46
CA ILE A 189 -5.07 -3.78 -1.48
C ILE A 189 -5.05 -5.29 -1.62
N PHE A 190 -3.95 -5.82 -2.13
CA PHE A 190 -3.73 -7.25 -2.21
C PHE A 190 -3.08 -7.73 -0.92
N LEU A 191 -3.72 -8.69 -0.26
CA LEU A 191 -3.25 -9.27 1.00
C LEU A 191 -2.97 -10.77 0.81
N ASN A 192 -1.74 -11.21 1.03
CA ASN A 192 -1.37 -12.60 0.89
C ASN A 192 -1.86 -13.42 2.09
N LEU A 193 -2.82 -14.31 1.86
CA LEU A 193 -3.39 -15.19 2.89
C LEU A 193 -2.42 -16.29 3.36
N ASP A 194 -1.34 -16.56 2.62
CA ASP A 194 -0.30 -17.49 3.06
C ASP A 194 0.71 -16.85 4.02
N THR A 195 0.36 -15.68 4.54
CA THR A 195 1.07 -14.99 5.62
C THR A 195 0.58 -15.49 6.98
N HIS A 196 1.48 -15.64 7.95
CA HIS A 196 1.11 -16.00 9.32
C HIS A 196 0.20 -14.95 9.97
N GLN A 197 -0.75 -15.38 10.77
CA GLN A 197 -1.80 -14.53 11.37
C GLN A 197 -1.26 -13.30 12.09
N GLU A 198 -0.20 -13.46 12.88
CA GLU A 198 0.45 -12.37 13.61
C GLU A 198 1.08 -11.31 12.71
N ASP A 199 1.54 -11.72 11.53
CA ASP A 199 2.10 -10.81 10.52
C ASP A 199 0.99 -10.22 9.63
N PHE A 200 -0.04 -10.98 9.33
CA PHE A 200 -1.16 -10.57 8.49
C PHE A 200 -1.88 -9.35 9.06
N LYS A 201 -2.16 -9.36 10.37
CA LYS A 201 -2.80 -8.23 11.05
C LYS A 201 -1.92 -6.97 11.02
N PHE A 202 -0.60 -7.13 11.17
CA PHE A 202 0.33 -6.02 11.03
C PHE A 202 0.28 -5.43 9.62
N TRP A 203 0.21 -6.29 8.59
CA TRP A 203 0.10 -5.85 7.21
C TRP A 203 -1.18 -5.09 6.94
N MET A 204 -2.30 -5.56 7.46
CA MET A 204 -3.56 -4.84 7.33
C MET A 204 -3.49 -3.43 7.93
N ALA A 205 -2.93 -3.32 9.14
CA ALA A 205 -2.77 -2.02 9.80
C ALA A 205 -1.80 -1.09 9.03
N HIS A 206 -0.75 -1.64 8.44
CA HIS A 206 0.20 -0.92 7.59
C HIS A 206 -0.48 -0.40 6.31
N GLU A 207 -1.23 -1.25 5.61
CA GLU A 207 -1.96 -0.83 4.40
C GLU A 207 -3.07 0.19 4.71
N LEU A 208 -3.68 0.10 5.90
CA LEU A 208 -4.65 1.09 6.35
C LEU A 208 -4.01 2.47 6.53
N ALA A 209 -2.77 2.54 7.01
CA ALA A 209 -2.03 3.80 7.09
C ALA A 209 -1.82 4.43 5.71
N HIS A 210 -1.48 3.64 4.69
CA HIS A 210 -1.38 4.13 3.30
C HIS A 210 -2.73 4.65 2.79
N VAL A 211 -3.84 4.00 3.14
CA VAL A 211 -5.19 4.48 2.78
C VAL A 211 -5.49 5.84 3.41
N TYR A 212 -5.03 6.05 4.64
CA TYR A 212 -5.18 7.34 5.34
C TYR A 212 -4.21 8.42 4.87
N THR A 213 -3.11 8.06 4.20
CA THR A 213 -2.07 8.99 3.76
C THR A 213 -1.77 8.85 2.27
N PRO A 214 -2.76 9.03 1.37
CA PRO A 214 -2.58 8.84 -0.07
C PRO A 214 -1.49 9.75 -0.65
N ASP A 215 -1.24 10.92 -0.07
CA ASP A 215 -0.20 11.86 -0.49
C ASP A 215 1.23 11.34 -0.21
N LEU A 216 1.39 10.36 0.66
CA LEU A 216 2.65 9.67 0.94
C LEU A 216 2.83 8.36 0.16
N ALA A 217 1.83 7.94 -0.62
CA ALA A 217 1.90 6.70 -1.37
C ALA A 217 3.12 6.67 -2.30
N GLY A 218 3.85 5.54 -2.30
CA GLY A 218 5.07 5.36 -3.08
C GLY A 218 6.30 6.13 -2.60
N LYS A 219 6.24 6.80 -1.45
CA LYS A 219 7.37 7.52 -0.85
C LYS A 219 7.92 6.76 0.36
N ASP A 220 9.24 6.86 0.60
CA ASP A 220 9.87 6.24 1.78
C ASP A 220 9.24 6.74 3.10
N ALA A 221 8.91 8.03 3.19
CA ALA A 221 8.22 8.60 4.35
C ALA A 221 6.83 7.97 4.60
N GLY A 222 6.14 7.49 3.54
CA GLY A 222 4.89 6.75 3.66
C GLY A 222 5.09 5.38 4.27
N GLU A 223 6.15 4.66 3.86
CA GLU A 223 6.52 3.36 4.42
C GLU A 223 6.89 3.48 5.91
N ASP A 224 7.72 4.48 6.25
CA ASP A 224 8.15 4.71 7.63
C ASP A 224 6.95 5.06 8.52
N PHE A 225 6.03 5.90 8.03
CA PHE A 225 4.81 6.23 8.76
C PHE A 225 3.91 5.01 8.92
N SER A 226 3.71 4.22 7.87
CA SER A 226 2.82 3.05 7.89
C SER A 226 3.32 1.96 8.84
N ASP A 227 4.63 1.72 8.88
CA ASP A 227 5.24 0.80 9.85
C ASP A 227 5.06 1.31 11.29
N ALA A 228 5.28 2.61 11.51
CA ALA A 228 5.10 3.23 12.81
C ALA A 228 3.65 3.21 13.29
N PHE A 229 2.73 3.55 12.39
CA PHE A 229 1.29 3.55 12.67
C PHE A 229 0.77 2.14 12.96
N ALA A 230 1.15 1.14 12.17
CA ALA A 230 0.73 -0.24 12.38
C ALA A 230 1.14 -0.77 13.75
N GLY A 231 2.40 -0.55 14.14
CA GLY A 231 2.89 -0.92 15.46
C GLY A 231 2.10 -0.26 16.58
N ALA A 232 1.96 1.06 16.52
CA ALA A 232 1.27 1.84 17.54
C ALA A 232 -0.24 1.53 17.60
N LEU A 233 -0.91 1.29 16.46
CA LEU A 233 -2.33 0.93 16.41
C LEU A 233 -2.58 -0.42 17.08
N LEU A 234 -1.73 -1.41 16.80
CA LEU A 234 -1.89 -2.78 17.30
C LEU A 234 -1.39 -2.96 18.73
N PHE A 235 -0.42 -2.13 19.17
CA PHE A 235 0.15 -2.17 20.51
C PHE A 235 0.35 -0.74 21.06
N PRO A 236 -0.73 -0.09 21.51
CA PRO A 236 -0.71 1.33 21.85
C PRO A 236 0.04 1.63 23.14
N ARG A 237 0.33 2.92 23.36
CA ARG A 237 1.09 3.44 24.50
C ARG A 237 0.68 2.87 25.86
N ALA A 238 -0.62 2.81 26.14
CA ALA A 238 -1.14 2.31 27.43
C ALA A 238 -0.69 0.87 27.71
N VAL A 239 -0.67 0.04 26.65
CA VAL A 239 -0.24 -1.36 26.74
C VAL A 239 1.29 -1.47 26.77
N ALA A 240 1.98 -0.68 25.94
CA ALA A 240 3.44 -0.67 25.88
C ALA A 240 4.06 -0.24 27.23
N SER A 241 3.48 0.77 27.89
CA SER A 241 3.89 1.22 29.21
C SER A 241 3.80 0.12 30.27
N LYS A 242 2.61 -0.50 30.40
CA LYS A 242 2.39 -1.61 31.36
C LYS A 242 3.30 -2.79 31.08
N THR A 243 3.49 -3.11 29.79
CA THR A 243 4.36 -4.21 29.37
C THR A 243 5.83 -3.91 29.71
N TYR A 244 6.28 -2.69 29.50
CA TYR A 244 7.62 -2.25 29.88
C TYR A 244 7.85 -2.43 31.39
N GLU A 245 6.94 -1.91 32.22
CA GLU A 245 7.03 -2.04 33.68
C GLU A 245 7.17 -3.50 34.10
N HIS A 246 6.28 -4.39 33.63
CA HIS A 246 6.32 -5.82 33.94
C HIS A 246 7.62 -6.50 33.44
N ALA A 247 8.07 -6.20 32.23
CA ALA A 247 9.27 -6.77 31.64
C ALA A 247 10.53 -6.37 32.42
N ARG A 248 10.53 -5.19 33.05
CA ARG A 248 11.68 -4.66 33.84
C ARG A 248 11.74 -5.19 35.27
N THR A 249 10.68 -5.78 35.82
CA THR A 249 10.65 -6.31 37.19
C THR A 249 11.57 -7.51 37.41
N GLY A 250 11.87 -8.29 36.35
CA GLY A 250 12.66 -9.51 36.44
C GLY A 250 13.96 -9.48 35.62
N ASN A 251 14.42 -10.66 35.27
CA ASN A 251 15.59 -10.90 34.44
C ASN A 251 15.21 -11.05 32.94
N LYS A 252 16.18 -11.40 32.06
CA LYS A 252 15.93 -11.65 30.63
C LYS A 252 14.88 -12.72 30.37
N THR A 253 14.80 -13.78 31.20
CA THR A 253 13.80 -14.84 31.05
C THR A 253 12.40 -14.31 31.33
N THR A 254 12.24 -13.50 32.38
CA THR A 254 10.97 -12.83 32.69
C THR A 254 10.56 -11.89 31.56
N GLU A 255 11.50 -11.09 31.05
CA GLU A 255 11.26 -10.19 29.93
C GLU A 255 10.75 -10.95 28.69
N ALA A 256 11.44 -12.03 28.29
CA ALA A 256 11.02 -12.87 27.17
C ALA A 256 9.62 -13.46 27.36
N LYS A 257 9.31 -13.92 28.57
CA LYS A 257 7.99 -14.46 28.91
C LYS A 257 6.90 -13.40 28.77
N VAL A 258 7.09 -12.23 29.37
CA VAL A 258 6.13 -11.11 29.29
C VAL A 258 5.87 -10.70 27.83
N LEU A 259 6.93 -10.52 27.02
CA LEU A 259 6.79 -10.17 25.62
C LEU A 259 6.02 -11.22 24.83
N THR A 260 6.26 -12.50 25.08
CA THR A 260 5.57 -13.62 24.44
C THR A 260 4.09 -13.68 24.82
N GLU A 261 3.78 -13.49 26.09
CA GLU A 261 2.40 -13.47 26.59
C GLU A 261 1.61 -12.31 25.97
N GLN A 262 2.21 -11.14 25.89
CA GLN A 262 1.59 -9.98 25.25
C GLN A 262 1.42 -10.18 23.74
N ALA A 263 2.40 -10.74 23.06
CA ALA A 263 2.31 -11.08 21.64
C ALA A 263 1.11 -11.99 21.36
N LYS A 264 0.94 -13.01 22.20
CA LYS A 264 -0.19 -13.94 22.10
C LYS A 264 -1.53 -13.27 22.43
N ALA A 265 -1.58 -12.45 23.49
CA ALA A 265 -2.80 -11.76 23.90
C ALA A 265 -3.31 -10.77 22.83
N TYR A 266 -2.38 -10.09 22.15
CA TYR A 266 -2.70 -9.13 21.10
C TYR A 266 -2.71 -9.72 19.69
N GLY A 267 -2.36 -11.00 19.52
CA GLY A 267 -2.31 -11.71 18.24
C GLY A 267 -1.38 -11.01 17.24
N ILE A 268 -0.21 -10.58 17.70
CA ILE A 268 0.84 -9.94 16.91
C ILE A 268 2.19 -10.62 17.18
N SER A 269 3.19 -10.31 16.36
CA SER A 269 4.50 -10.92 16.54
C SER A 269 5.19 -10.42 17.82
N VAL A 270 5.98 -11.28 18.46
CA VAL A 270 6.81 -10.88 19.63
C VAL A 270 7.75 -9.74 19.25
N PHE A 271 8.15 -9.64 17.97
CA PHE A 271 8.97 -8.54 17.48
C PHE A 271 8.20 -7.21 17.45
N SER A 272 6.92 -7.23 17.08
CA SER A 272 6.06 -6.02 17.12
C SER A 272 5.92 -5.51 18.55
N VAL A 273 5.67 -6.40 19.51
CA VAL A 273 5.63 -6.03 20.96
C VAL A 273 6.94 -5.43 21.42
N PHE A 274 8.05 -6.11 21.13
CA PHE A 274 9.40 -5.64 21.50
C PHE A 274 9.70 -4.24 20.93
N SER A 275 9.35 -4.02 19.67
CA SER A 275 9.58 -2.75 18.99
C SER A 275 8.79 -1.61 19.65
N GLU A 276 7.49 -1.82 19.91
CA GLU A 276 6.64 -0.77 20.50
C GLU A 276 6.99 -0.49 21.96
N VAL A 277 7.36 -1.51 22.73
CA VAL A 277 7.83 -1.32 24.11
C VAL A 277 9.15 -0.52 24.14
N ASN A 278 10.07 -0.77 23.21
CA ASN A 278 11.30 0.02 23.11
C ASN A 278 11.05 1.45 22.58
N ARG A 279 10.09 1.65 21.68
CA ARG A 279 9.67 3.00 21.23
C ARG A 279 9.10 3.80 22.40
N TYR A 280 8.24 3.17 23.22
CA TYR A 280 7.77 3.77 24.46
C TYR A 280 8.94 4.11 25.40
N ALA A 281 9.82 3.17 25.67
CA ALA A 281 10.97 3.41 26.56
C ALA A 281 11.83 4.58 26.06
N HIS A 282 12.12 4.63 24.77
CA HIS A 282 12.88 5.73 24.16
C HIS A 282 12.17 7.08 24.32
N SER A 283 10.85 7.13 24.10
CA SER A 283 10.08 8.37 24.23
C SER A 283 10.01 8.92 25.65
N GLN A 284 10.28 8.07 26.66
CA GLN A 284 10.28 8.43 28.08
C GLN A 284 11.68 8.50 28.68
N ASP A 285 12.74 8.52 27.85
CA ASP A 285 14.16 8.48 28.28
C ASP A 285 14.48 7.30 29.23
N LEU A 286 13.75 6.18 29.05
CA LEU A 286 13.94 4.97 29.84
C LEU A 286 14.95 4.01 29.17
N PRO A 287 15.66 3.17 29.95
CA PRO A 287 16.56 2.16 29.38
C PRO A 287 15.80 1.18 28.48
N PRO A 288 16.40 0.76 27.33
CA PRO A 288 15.76 -0.21 26.45
C PRO A 288 15.60 -1.57 27.13
N LEU A 289 14.81 -2.44 26.52
CA LEU A 289 14.70 -3.84 26.92
C LEU A 289 16.07 -4.54 26.85
N ARG A 290 16.24 -5.61 27.62
CA ARG A 290 17.53 -6.32 27.77
C ARG A 290 17.87 -7.26 26.62
N HIS A 291 16.84 -7.69 25.86
CA HIS A 291 17.06 -8.52 24.68
C HIS A 291 17.47 -7.67 23.49
N THR A 292 18.20 -8.28 22.56
CA THR A 292 18.52 -7.67 21.26
C THR A 292 17.46 -8.05 20.23
N ALA A 293 17.36 -7.24 19.18
CA ALA A 293 16.44 -7.48 18.07
C ALA A 293 16.68 -8.86 17.42
N GLU A 294 17.95 -9.27 17.27
CA GLU A 294 18.32 -10.57 16.70
C GLU A 294 17.75 -11.74 17.53
N LYS A 295 17.84 -11.63 18.87
CA LYS A 295 17.29 -12.68 19.74
C LYS A 295 15.76 -12.76 19.65
N ILE A 296 15.10 -11.62 19.59
CA ILE A 296 13.64 -11.54 19.41
C ILE A 296 13.22 -12.08 18.03
N HIS A 297 13.99 -11.81 16.97
CA HIS A 297 13.74 -12.43 15.67
C HIS A 297 13.85 -13.95 15.68
N GLN A 298 14.82 -14.51 16.41
CA GLN A 298 14.92 -15.97 16.61
C GLN A 298 13.69 -16.52 17.33
N MET A 299 13.25 -15.86 18.40
CA MET A 299 12.04 -16.27 19.14
C MET A 299 10.80 -16.23 18.25
N ARG A 300 10.63 -15.17 17.43
CA ARG A 300 9.53 -15.07 16.45
C ARG A 300 9.49 -16.25 15.49
N GLN A 301 10.64 -16.72 14.99
CA GLN A 301 10.70 -17.87 14.06
C GLN A 301 10.21 -19.16 14.69
N ILE A 302 10.44 -19.34 15.99
CA ILE A 302 10.04 -20.55 16.74
C ILE A 302 8.53 -20.52 17.07
N GLN A 303 7.95 -19.32 17.22
CA GLN A 303 6.59 -19.13 17.73
C GLN A 303 5.56 -18.82 16.61
N ARG A 304 5.90 -19.07 15.35
CA ARG A 304 4.98 -18.84 14.23
C ARG A 304 3.71 -19.66 14.36
N GLY A 305 2.57 -18.97 14.27
CA GLY A 305 1.25 -19.54 14.22
C GLY A 305 0.90 -20.09 12.81
N LYS A 306 -0.38 -20.43 12.63
CA LYS A 306 -0.94 -20.78 11.33
C LYS A 306 -0.92 -19.60 10.37
N THR A 307 -0.97 -19.90 9.07
CA THR A 307 -1.25 -18.87 8.06
C THR A 307 -2.74 -18.52 8.05
N MET A 308 -3.11 -17.40 7.45
CA MET A 308 -4.52 -17.06 7.25
C MET A 308 -5.23 -18.04 6.33
N SER A 309 -4.54 -18.60 5.31
CA SER A 309 -5.12 -19.65 4.47
C SER A 309 -5.44 -20.93 5.26
N GLU A 310 -4.55 -21.36 6.16
CA GLU A 310 -4.80 -22.51 7.05
C GLU A 310 -5.90 -22.27 8.09
N GLU A 311 -6.16 -21.01 8.45
CA GLU A 311 -7.25 -20.64 9.35
C GLU A 311 -8.60 -20.58 8.65
N LEU A 312 -8.62 -20.04 7.43
CA LEU A 312 -9.86 -19.78 6.70
C LEU A 312 -10.35 -21.01 5.92
N PHE A 313 -9.46 -21.93 5.56
CA PHE A 313 -9.77 -23.01 4.64
C PHE A 313 -9.37 -24.39 5.18
N ALA A 314 -10.24 -25.34 4.92
CA ALA A 314 -9.97 -26.76 5.14
C ALA A 314 -10.68 -27.56 4.03
N PRO A 315 -9.95 -28.18 3.09
CA PRO A 315 -8.49 -28.28 3.00
C PRO A 315 -7.79 -27.02 2.48
N VAL A 316 -6.44 -27.03 2.54
CA VAL A 316 -5.58 -26.08 1.84
C VAL A 316 -4.86 -26.84 0.71
N PRO A 317 -4.81 -26.30 -0.54
CA PRO A 317 -5.35 -24.99 -0.97
C PRO A 317 -6.87 -24.94 -0.99
N ALA A 318 -7.41 -23.72 -0.89
CA ALA A 318 -8.85 -23.49 -0.90
C ALA A 318 -9.48 -23.86 -2.25
N GLU A 319 -10.64 -24.48 -2.23
CA GLU A 319 -11.48 -24.63 -3.43
C GLU A 319 -11.91 -23.22 -3.92
N PRO A 320 -11.99 -22.99 -5.25
CA PRO A 320 -12.29 -21.67 -5.80
C PRO A 320 -13.56 -21.03 -5.25
N GLY A 321 -14.65 -21.76 -5.14
CA GLY A 321 -15.91 -21.24 -4.59
C GLY A 321 -15.80 -20.85 -3.11
N ALA A 322 -15.11 -21.65 -2.29
CA ALA A 322 -14.85 -21.33 -0.90
C ALA A 322 -13.97 -20.09 -0.75
N TYR A 323 -12.98 -19.92 -1.62
CA TYR A 323 -12.11 -18.75 -1.64
C TYR A 323 -12.88 -17.47 -2.02
N ILE A 324 -13.71 -17.51 -3.06
CA ILE A 324 -14.57 -16.39 -3.47
C ILE A 324 -15.54 -16.03 -2.34
N ALA A 325 -16.18 -17.03 -1.72
CA ALA A 325 -17.10 -16.83 -0.61
C ALA A 325 -16.40 -16.20 0.62
N ALA A 326 -15.19 -16.63 0.96
CA ALA A 326 -14.41 -16.05 2.06
C ALA A 326 -14.04 -14.58 1.77
N THR A 327 -13.67 -14.26 0.54
CA THR A 327 -13.40 -12.88 0.12
C THR A 327 -14.61 -11.97 0.35
N LYS A 328 -15.79 -12.42 -0.02
CA LYS A 328 -17.04 -11.69 0.20
C LYS A 328 -17.42 -11.62 1.68
N ASN A 329 -17.43 -12.76 2.37
CA ASN A 329 -18.05 -12.87 3.69
C ASN A 329 -17.11 -12.43 4.82
N THR A 330 -15.83 -12.81 4.75
CA THR A 330 -14.82 -12.47 5.75
C THR A 330 -14.23 -11.10 5.50
N PHE A 331 -13.79 -10.82 4.27
CA PHE A 331 -13.12 -9.55 3.94
C PHE A 331 -14.08 -8.45 3.49
N LYS A 332 -15.39 -8.73 3.38
CA LYS A 332 -16.40 -7.75 2.94
C LYS A 332 -16.02 -7.06 1.61
N SER A 333 -15.27 -7.77 0.77
CA SER A 333 -14.74 -7.22 -0.48
C SER A 333 -15.67 -7.50 -1.65
N ALA A 334 -15.85 -6.46 -2.46
CA ALA A 334 -16.58 -6.54 -3.74
C ALA A 334 -15.71 -7.02 -4.91
N PHE A 335 -14.44 -7.40 -4.68
CA PHE A 335 -13.48 -7.68 -5.73
C PHE A 335 -13.98 -8.75 -6.71
N PHE A 336 -14.32 -9.94 -6.22
CA PHE A 336 -14.79 -11.03 -7.09
C PHE A 336 -16.18 -10.79 -7.67
N GLU A 337 -17.08 -10.12 -6.96
CA GLU A 337 -18.39 -9.74 -7.54
C GLU A 337 -18.23 -8.76 -8.71
N SER A 338 -17.26 -7.87 -8.61
CA SER A 338 -16.96 -6.92 -9.69
C SER A 338 -16.29 -7.62 -10.88
N LEU A 339 -15.38 -8.57 -10.63
CA LEU A 339 -14.84 -9.45 -11.66
C LEU A 339 -15.93 -10.25 -12.36
N GLN A 340 -16.87 -10.85 -11.63
CA GLN A 340 -17.98 -11.59 -12.17
C GLN A 340 -18.85 -10.73 -13.11
N ARG A 341 -19.18 -9.50 -12.68
CA ARG A 341 -19.93 -8.55 -13.53
C ARG A 341 -19.17 -8.23 -14.81
N MET A 342 -17.89 -7.99 -14.73
CA MET A 342 -17.02 -7.70 -15.87
C MET A 342 -16.96 -8.89 -16.84
N ILE A 343 -16.80 -10.12 -16.32
CA ILE A 343 -16.80 -11.35 -17.13
C ILE A 343 -18.14 -11.54 -17.84
N LYS A 344 -19.27 -11.39 -17.12
CA LYS A 344 -20.61 -11.55 -17.68
C LYS A 344 -20.91 -10.54 -18.79
N ASN A 345 -20.30 -9.37 -18.76
CA ASN A 345 -20.34 -8.40 -19.85
C ASN A 345 -19.39 -8.75 -21.02
N LYS A 346 -18.71 -9.89 -20.96
CA LYS A 346 -17.75 -10.37 -21.99
C LYS A 346 -16.58 -9.41 -22.24
N GLU A 347 -16.21 -8.62 -21.24
CA GLU A 347 -15.12 -7.66 -21.36
C GLU A 347 -13.77 -8.25 -20.99
N THR A 348 -13.75 -9.43 -20.37
CA THR A 348 -12.52 -10.06 -19.92
C THR A 348 -12.64 -11.58 -19.79
N GLY A 349 -11.50 -12.25 -19.58
CA GLY A 349 -11.38 -13.70 -19.42
C GLY A 349 -10.23 -14.09 -18.48
N THR A 350 -9.87 -15.35 -18.52
CA THR A 350 -8.86 -15.98 -17.64
C THR A 350 -7.53 -15.22 -17.57
N GLY A 351 -7.03 -14.73 -18.74
CA GLY A 351 -5.76 -13.99 -18.81
C GLY A 351 -5.79 -12.68 -18.02
N TYR A 352 -6.92 -12.01 -17.93
CA TYR A 352 -7.09 -10.83 -17.11
C TYR A 352 -6.98 -11.18 -15.62
N ILE A 353 -7.68 -12.23 -15.16
CA ILE A 353 -7.63 -12.70 -13.77
C ILE A 353 -6.17 -13.05 -13.39
N GLN A 354 -5.49 -13.80 -14.25
CA GLN A 354 -4.08 -14.15 -14.05
C GLN A 354 -3.20 -12.92 -13.81
N GLN A 355 -3.34 -11.92 -14.67
CA GLN A 355 -2.49 -10.74 -14.62
C GLN A 355 -2.84 -9.81 -13.45
N VAL A 356 -4.14 -9.61 -13.20
CA VAL A 356 -4.61 -8.69 -12.15
C VAL A 356 -4.37 -9.23 -10.76
N MET A 357 -4.41 -10.55 -10.59
CA MET A 357 -4.18 -11.20 -9.29
C MET A 357 -2.73 -11.72 -9.11
N ASP A 358 -1.94 -11.72 -10.18
CA ASP A 358 -0.58 -12.27 -10.18
C ASP A 358 -0.52 -13.73 -9.71
N ILE A 359 -1.38 -14.56 -10.25
CA ILE A 359 -1.53 -15.98 -9.90
C ILE A 359 -1.17 -16.90 -11.09
N PRO A 360 -0.87 -18.19 -10.86
CA PRO A 360 -0.70 -19.16 -11.93
C PRO A 360 -1.93 -19.26 -12.85
N MET A 361 -1.70 -19.60 -14.13
CA MET A 361 -2.78 -19.74 -15.11
C MET A 361 -3.82 -20.80 -14.71
N GLN A 362 -3.40 -21.88 -14.07
CA GLN A 362 -4.31 -22.93 -13.58
C GLN A 362 -5.30 -22.41 -12.55
N ASP A 363 -4.81 -21.60 -11.59
CA ASP A 363 -5.66 -21.00 -10.57
C ASP A 363 -6.61 -19.96 -11.19
N ALA A 364 -6.13 -19.21 -12.17
CA ALA A 364 -6.96 -18.26 -12.90
C ALA A 364 -8.06 -18.96 -13.72
N ILE A 365 -7.79 -20.13 -14.32
CA ILE A 365 -8.79 -20.95 -15.01
C ILE A 365 -9.85 -21.43 -14.01
N ALA A 366 -9.45 -21.94 -12.87
CA ALA A 366 -10.35 -22.42 -11.84
C ALA A 366 -11.27 -21.31 -11.30
N LEU A 367 -10.70 -20.14 -10.99
CA LEU A 367 -11.47 -18.96 -10.57
C LEU A 367 -12.42 -18.44 -11.66
N HIS A 368 -11.97 -18.42 -12.91
CA HIS A 368 -12.82 -17.99 -14.02
C HIS A 368 -14.00 -18.91 -14.21
N GLY A 369 -13.81 -20.24 -14.12
CA GLY A 369 -14.91 -21.21 -14.18
C GLY A 369 -15.97 -20.93 -13.12
N GLU A 370 -15.57 -20.74 -11.87
CA GLU A 370 -16.48 -20.46 -10.76
C GLU A 370 -17.18 -19.08 -10.88
N LEU A 371 -16.57 -18.10 -11.54
CA LEU A 371 -17.15 -16.75 -11.73
C LEU A 371 -18.13 -16.67 -12.90
N ILE A 372 -18.10 -17.62 -13.84
CA ILE A 372 -19.06 -17.68 -14.96
C ILE A 372 -20.42 -18.23 -14.50
N ASP A 373 -20.38 -19.20 -13.60
CA ASP A 373 -21.57 -19.82 -13.03
C ASP A 373 -22.34 -18.84 -12.12
#